data_c63520a56292a1a764b90515666eae53
#
_entry.id   c63520a56292a1a764b90515666eae53
#
_cell.length_a   1.000
_cell.length_b   1.000
_cell.length_c   1.000
_cell.angle_alpha   90.00
_cell.angle_beta   90.00
_cell.angle_gamma   90.00
#
_symmetry.space_group_name_H-M   'P 1'
#
loop_
_entity.id
_entity.type
_entity.pdbx_description
1 polymer ?
#
loop_
_entity_poly.entity_id
_entity_poly.type
_entity_poly.pdbx_seq_one_letter_code
_entity_poly.pdbx_strand_id
1 'polypeptide(L)'
;MKLSVRLAGLTALAALLATACAPQTSSNSSSDKDEQTGTLRVWLFQEVGNAPKEKVVDSVVADFEKAHKGTKVDVEYIPIDTRAQRVKAAFNDPDSAPDVMEYGNTDTAGYVKDGGLLDVTGEFGDWSEAKDTDPTAQQSVTVDGKIYGAPFYVGVRALYYRTDVFEELGLEPPKTMAELATTARKIRAAKPGLYGLVVGGAYTYGAMPFVWANGGELANGKGGSYASGIDGPEAQKGIKAYTSLFGDDNCPAAKCAGMGGNDTISAFAAGKAGMAIGGDFSHTAVEAGKVKGKYAVVPLPGVKPGSIAPAFAGGNNIGVLKSTSHRTLAVDLMEQLASKKTQSALFDAMGFLPTFTDVRQQVAAKEPFVKPFVRTLSAGTKFVPASPAWAQIDSSLVLPTMFQEVISGKKDVPEASEDAAKKMNAAFGSAG
;
A
#
# COMPACT_ATOMS: atom_id res chain seq x y z
N MET A 1 -73.21 1.34 35.45
CA MET A 1 -74.37 2.20 35.12
C MET A 1 -74.27 2.49 33.64
N LYS A 2 -75.04 1.73 32.89
CA LYS A 2 -76.26 2.08 32.09
C LYS A 2 -75.83 3.02 30.92
N LEU A 3 -75.83 2.47 29.69
CA LEU A 3 -76.90 2.50 28.66
C LEU A 3 -76.90 3.82 27.89
N SER A 4 -77.01 3.92 26.59
CA SER A 4 -77.63 3.18 25.49
C SER A 4 -77.30 3.90 24.19
N VAL A 5 -76.93 3.19 23.11
CA VAL A 5 -77.76 2.87 21.95
C VAL A 5 -78.55 4.03 21.37
N ARG A 6 -78.32 4.43 20.15
CA ARG A 6 -79.29 4.51 19.05
C ARG A 6 -78.64 4.61 17.67
N LEU A 7 -79.03 3.74 16.90
CA LEU A 7 -79.08 3.39 15.50
C LEU A 7 -79.99 4.34 14.69
N ALA A 8 -79.62 4.71 13.48
CA ALA A 8 -80.43 4.93 12.27
C ALA A 8 -79.51 5.53 11.22
N GLY A 9 -79.31 5.08 10.04
CA GLY A 9 -80.06 4.28 9.11
C GLY A 9 -80.14 4.97 7.76
N LEU A 10 -79.89 4.20 6.71
CA LEU A 10 -80.29 4.32 5.31
C LEU A 10 -79.42 5.18 4.33
N THR A 11 -78.94 4.48 3.41
CA THR A 11 -79.15 4.13 1.98
C THR A 11 -78.28 4.86 0.96
N ALA A 12 -77.46 4.11 0.38
CA ALA A 12 -77.26 3.79 -1.06
C ALA A 12 -77.06 4.93 -2.07
N LEU A 13 -75.88 4.96 -2.71
CA LEU A 13 -75.83 4.91 -4.18
C LEU A 13 -74.53 4.36 -4.65
N ALA A 14 -74.57 3.28 -5.41
CA ALA A 14 -73.44 2.67 -6.07
C ALA A 14 -73.03 3.52 -7.28
N ALA A 15 -71.71 3.83 -7.40
CA ALA A 15 -71.09 4.21 -8.65
C ALA A 15 -69.82 3.43 -8.80
N LEU A 16 -69.84 2.45 -9.68
CA LEU A 16 -68.66 1.72 -10.19
C LEU A 16 -67.76 2.68 -10.93
N LEU A 17 -66.53 2.88 -10.44
CA LEU A 17 -65.41 3.31 -11.26
C LEU A 17 -64.32 2.26 -11.08
N ALA A 18 -64.23 1.43 -12.13
CA ALA A 18 -63.09 0.53 -12.34
C ALA A 18 -61.85 1.37 -12.65
N THR A 19 -60.98 1.59 -11.65
CA THR A 19 -59.63 2.06 -11.86
C THR A 19 -58.72 0.84 -11.91
N ALA A 20 -58.21 0.56 -13.13
CA ALA A 20 -57.22 -0.44 -13.39
C ALA A 20 -56.00 -0.21 -12.48
N CYS A 21 -55.72 -1.19 -11.59
CA CYS A 21 -54.41 -1.33 -11.01
C CYS A 21 -53.43 -1.75 -12.09
N ALA A 22 -52.72 -0.80 -12.68
CA ALA A 22 -51.44 -1.07 -13.35
C ALA A 22 -50.43 -1.38 -12.24
N PRO A 23 -49.65 -2.46 -12.33
CA PRO A 23 -48.52 -2.63 -11.45
C PRO A 23 -47.53 -1.50 -11.73
N GLN A 24 -47.31 -0.61 -10.75
CA GLN A 24 -46.13 0.24 -10.76
C GLN A 24 -44.93 -0.68 -10.61
N THR A 25 -44.36 -1.03 -11.73
CA THR A 25 -42.96 -1.39 -11.78
C THR A 25 -42.20 -0.16 -11.34
N SER A 26 -41.81 -0.13 -10.07
CA SER A 26 -40.73 0.73 -9.60
C SER A 26 -39.47 0.31 -10.38
N SER A 27 -39.30 0.90 -11.57
CA SER A 27 -38.02 0.98 -12.20
C SER A 27 -37.17 1.86 -11.28
N ASN A 28 -36.42 1.21 -10.40
CA ASN A 28 -35.18 1.79 -9.86
C ASN A 28 -34.20 1.92 -11.05
N SER A 29 -34.47 2.83 -11.96
CA SER A 29 -33.43 3.45 -12.76
C SER A 29 -32.74 4.43 -11.80
N SER A 30 -31.66 3.98 -11.16
CA SER A 30 -30.58 4.89 -10.84
C SER A 30 -30.20 5.52 -12.19
N SER A 31 -30.76 6.69 -12.47
CA SER A 31 -30.25 7.49 -13.59
C SER A 31 -28.80 7.76 -13.23
N ASP A 32 -27.88 7.24 -14.07
CA ASP A 32 -26.48 7.64 -14.11
C ASP A 32 -26.43 9.15 -14.45
N LYS A 33 -26.75 9.99 -13.47
CA LYS A 33 -26.59 11.44 -13.58
C LYS A 33 -25.11 11.69 -13.32
N ASP A 34 -24.41 12.05 -14.36
CA ASP A 34 -23.04 12.58 -14.26
C ASP A 34 -23.14 14.10 -14.09
N GLU A 35 -23.14 14.55 -12.85
CA GLU A 35 -23.27 15.97 -12.49
C GLU A 35 -21.95 16.69 -12.81
N GLN A 36 -22.05 17.74 -13.62
CA GLN A 36 -20.88 18.52 -14.12
C GLN A 36 -20.54 19.72 -13.22
N THR A 37 -21.20 19.88 -12.09
CA THR A 37 -20.95 20.92 -11.08
C THR A 37 -21.30 20.39 -9.69
N GLY A 38 -20.79 21.03 -8.64
CA GLY A 38 -21.09 20.63 -7.27
C GLY A 38 -19.84 20.52 -6.41
N THR A 39 -19.90 19.78 -5.33
CA THR A 39 -18.75 19.56 -4.43
C THR A 39 -18.27 18.14 -4.55
N LEU A 40 -17.03 17.97 -4.99
CA LEU A 40 -16.29 16.71 -4.94
C LEU A 40 -15.65 16.54 -3.57
N ARG A 41 -15.90 15.42 -2.95
CA ARG A 41 -15.23 15.03 -1.69
C ARG A 41 -14.04 14.14 -2.01
N VAL A 42 -12.89 14.46 -1.42
CA VAL A 42 -11.63 13.75 -1.66
C VAL A 42 -11.04 13.29 -0.33
N TRP A 43 -10.72 12.02 -0.23
CA TRP A 43 -9.97 11.47 0.91
C TRP A 43 -8.55 11.14 0.51
N LEU A 44 -7.59 11.79 1.18
CA LEU A 44 -6.17 11.49 1.04
C LEU A 44 -5.62 10.98 2.38
N PHE A 45 -4.50 10.27 2.34
CA PHE A 45 -3.87 9.80 3.57
C PHE A 45 -3.11 10.92 4.26
N GLN A 46 -3.29 10.98 5.58
CA GLN A 46 -2.50 11.85 6.43
C GLN A 46 -1.13 11.22 6.67
N GLU A 47 -0.08 11.99 6.35
CA GLU A 47 1.30 11.60 6.55
C GLU A 47 1.91 12.31 7.77
N VAL A 48 3.01 11.76 8.28
CA VAL A 48 3.81 12.47 9.29
C VAL A 48 4.41 13.72 8.64
N GLY A 49 4.09 14.90 9.19
CA GLY A 49 4.53 16.16 8.60
C GLY A 49 3.77 16.52 7.30
N ASN A 50 2.46 16.37 7.30
CA ASN A 50 1.57 16.43 6.12
C ASN A 50 1.56 17.79 5.38
N ALA A 51 1.90 18.90 6.04
CA ALA A 51 1.75 20.25 5.49
C ALA A 51 2.38 20.49 4.10
N PRO A 52 3.54 19.91 3.72
CA PRO A 52 4.04 20.03 2.36
C PRO A 52 3.17 19.31 1.32
N LYS A 53 2.59 18.12 1.65
CA LYS A 53 1.62 17.42 0.80
C LYS A 53 0.36 18.25 0.61
N GLU A 54 -0.18 18.81 1.69
CA GLU A 54 -1.35 19.69 1.67
C GLU A 54 -1.18 20.84 0.68
N LYS A 55 -0.04 21.55 0.72
CA LYS A 55 0.25 22.65 -0.22
C LYS A 55 0.26 22.22 -1.69
N VAL A 56 0.79 21.03 -1.98
CA VAL A 56 0.77 20.50 -3.36
C VAL A 56 -0.67 20.23 -3.79
N VAL A 57 -1.45 19.57 -2.93
CA VAL A 57 -2.85 19.23 -3.18
C VAL A 57 -3.70 20.49 -3.33
N ASP A 58 -3.52 21.50 -2.46
CA ASP A 58 -4.22 22.80 -2.56
C ASP A 58 -3.98 23.47 -3.90
N SER A 59 -2.75 23.37 -4.45
CA SER A 59 -2.45 23.91 -5.78
C SER A 59 -3.19 23.17 -6.89
N VAL A 60 -3.28 21.83 -6.79
CA VAL A 60 -4.05 21.01 -7.75
C VAL A 60 -5.53 21.36 -7.69
N VAL A 61 -6.08 21.46 -6.47
CA VAL A 61 -7.48 21.83 -6.24
C VAL A 61 -7.79 23.21 -6.82
N ALA A 62 -6.93 24.20 -6.58
CA ALA A 62 -7.12 25.56 -7.12
C ALA A 62 -7.10 25.58 -8.66
N ASP A 63 -6.18 24.83 -9.29
CA ASP A 63 -6.11 24.69 -10.75
C ASP A 63 -7.38 23.99 -11.29
N PHE A 64 -7.85 22.94 -10.60
CA PHE A 64 -9.05 22.18 -10.96
C PHE A 64 -10.32 23.04 -10.87
N GLU A 65 -10.58 23.73 -9.75
CA GLU A 65 -11.73 24.60 -9.55
C GLU A 65 -11.76 25.78 -10.54
N LYS A 66 -10.59 26.24 -10.95
CA LYS A 66 -10.46 27.28 -11.97
C LYS A 66 -10.89 26.77 -13.35
N ALA A 67 -10.55 25.51 -13.67
CA ALA A 67 -10.91 24.88 -14.95
C ALA A 67 -12.40 24.48 -14.98
N HIS A 68 -12.94 23.98 -13.87
CA HIS A 68 -14.32 23.46 -13.75
C HIS A 68 -15.21 24.43 -12.97
N LYS A 69 -15.75 25.44 -13.67
CA LYS A 69 -16.59 26.49 -13.05
C LYS A 69 -17.86 25.91 -12.41
N GLY A 70 -18.13 26.29 -11.16
CA GLY A 70 -19.26 25.78 -10.39
C GLY A 70 -18.95 24.50 -9.62
N THR A 71 -17.71 24.03 -9.67
CA THR A 71 -17.21 22.87 -8.89
C THR A 71 -16.37 23.34 -7.72
N LYS A 72 -16.50 22.66 -6.59
CA LYS A 72 -15.69 22.78 -5.39
C LYS A 72 -15.06 21.44 -5.07
N VAL A 73 -13.89 21.45 -4.43
CA VAL A 73 -13.22 20.24 -3.95
C VAL A 73 -12.98 20.35 -2.45
N ASP A 74 -13.53 19.42 -1.70
CA ASP A 74 -13.36 19.30 -0.25
C ASP A 74 -12.43 18.13 0.05
N VAL A 75 -11.23 18.42 0.59
CA VAL A 75 -10.18 17.44 0.85
C VAL A 75 -10.11 17.13 2.33
N GLU A 76 -10.29 15.86 2.67
CA GLU A 76 -10.09 15.35 4.03
C GLU A 76 -8.86 14.43 4.07
N TYR A 77 -7.98 14.66 5.05
CA TYR A 77 -6.80 13.81 5.29
C TYR A 77 -7.11 12.76 6.36
N ILE A 78 -7.08 11.50 5.95
CA ILE A 78 -7.50 10.36 6.77
C ILE A 78 -6.32 9.77 7.54
N PRO A 79 -6.36 9.73 8.88
CA PRO A 79 -5.35 9.09 9.69
C PRO A 79 -5.23 7.59 9.39
N ILE A 80 -3.98 7.08 9.40
CA ILE A 80 -3.67 5.68 9.10
C ILE A 80 -4.47 4.69 9.96
N ASP A 81 -4.69 5.01 11.23
CA ASP A 81 -5.34 4.13 12.20
C ASP A 81 -6.84 3.93 11.94
N THR A 82 -7.48 4.85 11.24
CA THR A 82 -8.93 4.83 10.99
C THR A 82 -9.29 4.52 9.54
N ARG A 83 -8.33 4.58 8.61
CA ARG A 83 -8.59 4.53 7.16
C ARG A 83 -9.35 3.27 6.73
N ALA A 84 -8.94 2.08 7.19
CA ALA A 84 -9.57 0.84 6.77
C ALA A 84 -11.06 0.76 7.17
N GLN A 85 -11.40 1.22 8.39
CA GLN A 85 -12.78 1.27 8.85
C GLN A 85 -13.60 2.31 8.08
N ARG A 86 -13.01 3.49 7.82
CA ARG A 86 -13.68 4.57 7.09
C ARG A 86 -13.97 4.19 5.65
N VAL A 87 -13.01 3.62 4.93
CA VAL A 87 -13.20 3.17 3.55
C VAL A 87 -14.28 2.10 3.48
N LYS A 88 -14.26 1.11 4.39
CA LYS A 88 -15.31 0.08 4.46
C LYS A 88 -16.69 0.67 4.74
N ALA A 89 -16.78 1.67 5.62
CA ALA A 89 -18.05 2.37 5.89
C ALA A 89 -18.53 3.14 4.66
N ALA A 90 -17.63 3.83 3.95
CA ALA A 90 -17.96 4.59 2.75
C ALA A 90 -18.55 3.73 1.62
N PHE A 91 -18.11 2.49 1.46
CA PHE A 91 -18.69 1.57 0.46
C PHE A 91 -20.13 1.18 0.77
N ASN A 92 -20.55 1.26 2.05
CA ASN A 92 -21.92 0.94 2.49
C ASN A 92 -22.80 2.17 2.70
N ASP A 93 -22.23 3.37 2.67
CA ASP A 93 -22.94 4.63 2.87
C ASP A 93 -22.51 5.67 1.82
N PRO A 94 -23.14 5.64 0.63
CA PRO A 94 -22.79 6.56 -0.47
C PRO A 94 -22.90 8.04 -0.10
N ASP A 95 -23.78 8.42 0.82
CA ASP A 95 -24.02 9.81 1.19
C ASP A 95 -22.82 10.42 1.96
N SER A 96 -22.07 9.58 2.67
CA SER A 96 -20.84 9.99 3.38
C SER A 96 -19.54 9.63 2.63
N ALA A 97 -19.63 8.88 1.54
CA ALA A 97 -18.49 8.44 0.75
C ALA A 97 -17.80 9.62 0.01
N PRO A 98 -16.47 9.58 -0.19
CA PRO A 98 -15.80 10.50 -1.09
C PRO A 98 -16.10 10.15 -2.56
N ASP A 99 -15.86 11.10 -3.47
CA ASP A 99 -15.88 10.87 -4.92
C ASP A 99 -14.55 10.28 -5.39
N VAL A 100 -13.45 10.77 -4.80
CA VAL A 100 -12.07 10.34 -5.10
C VAL A 100 -11.36 9.99 -3.80
N MET A 101 -10.59 8.90 -3.79
CA MET A 101 -9.81 8.53 -2.61
C MET A 101 -8.42 8.00 -2.94
N GLU A 102 -7.48 8.31 -2.06
CA GLU A 102 -6.21 7.61 -1.97
C GLU A 102 -6.39 6.28 -1.24
N TYR A 103 -5.75 5.21 -1.75
CA TYR A 103 -5.77 3.90 -1.12
C TYR A 103 -4.46 3.14 -1.33
N GLY A 104 -4.16 2.19 -0.43
CA GLY A 104 -2.97 1.35 -0.54
C GLY A 104 -3.04 0.47 -1.79
N ASN A 105 -1.94 0.36 -2.50
CA ASN A 105 -1.89 -0.40 -3.75
C ASN A 105 -2.12 -1.91 -3.60
N THR A 106 -2.14 -2.42 -2.36
CA THR A 106 -2.50 -3.81 -2.03
C THR A 106 -3.99 -4.02 -1.83
N ASP A 107 -4.78 -2.95 -1.76
CA ASP A 107 -6.19 -3.00 -1.39
C ASP A 107 -7.12 -3.10 -2.61
N THR A 108 -6.60 -2.82 -3.81
CA THR A 108 -7.38 -2.71 -5.06
C THR A 108 -8.33 -3.89 -5.27
N ALA A 109 -7.83 -5.13 -5.20
CA ALA A 109 -8.65 -6.32 -5.44
C ALA A 109 -9.77 -6.48 -4.40
N GLY A 110 -9.50 -6.14 -3.14
CA GLY A 110 -10.51 -6.13 -2.08
C GLY A 110 -11.60 -5.10 -2.34
N TYR A 111 -11.22 -3.87 -2.65
CA TYR A 111 -12.17 -2.79 -2.91
C TYR A 111 -12.99 -2.97 -4.18
N VAL A 112 -12.42 -3.62 -5.21
CA VAL A 112 -13.17 -4.04 -6.40
C VAL A 112 -14.19 -5.10 -6.06
N LYS A 113 -13.81 -6.14 -5.29
CA LYS A 113 -14.73 -7.19 -4.82
C LYS A 113 -15.88 -6.60 -3.99
N ASP A 114 -15.59 -5.64 -3.11
CA ASP A 114 -16.58 -4.97 -2.28
C ASP A 114 -17.45 -3.98 -3.09
N GLY A 115 -17.16 -3.79 -4.39
CA GLY A 115 -17.93 -2.93 -5.29
C GLY A 115 -17.71 -1.43 -5.06
N GLY A 116 -16.63 -1.05 -4.35
CA GLY A 116 -16.38 0.34 -3.97
C GLY A 116 -15.74 1.19 -5.06
N LEU A 117 -14.92 0.59 -5.95
CA LEU A 117 -14.18 1.32 -6.99
C LEU A 117 -14.92 1.31 -8.34
N LEU A 118 -14.80 2.43 -9.05
CA LEU A 118 -15.27 2.60 -10.41
C LEU A 118 -14.28 1.96 -11.40
N ASP A 119 -14.80 1.26 -12.41
CA ASP A 119 -14.03 0.84 -13.59
C ASP A 119 -13.75 2.08 -14.47
N VAL A 120 -12.48 2.45 -14.55
CA VAL A 120 -11.96 3.61 -15.31
C VAL A 120 -11.07 3.17 -16.49
N THR A 121 -11.26 1.93 -16.97
CA THR A 121 -10.39 1.36 -18.03
C THR A 121 -10.37 2.21 -19.30
N GLY A 122 -11.53 2.73 -19.71
CA GLY A 122 -11.64 3.59 -20.87
C GLY A 122 -10.92 4.91 -20.69
N GLU A 123 -11.24 5.61 -19.62
CA GLU A 123 -10.71 6.93 -19.29
C GLU A 123 -9.19 6.87 -19.06
N PHE A 124 -8.71 5.86 -18.35
CA PHE A 124 -7.27 5.64 -18.17
C PHE A 124 -6.57 5.38 -19.54
N GLY A 125 -7.22 4.65 -20.45
CA GLY A 125 -6.68 4.42 -21.78
C GLY A 125 -6.59 5.70 -22.64
N ASP A 126 -7.48 6.65 -22.43
CA ASP A 126 -7.52 7.94 -23.09
C ASP A 126 -6.60 8.98 -22.43
N TRP A 127 -6.19 8.76 -21.20
CA TRP A 127 -5.27 9.64 -20.46
C TRP A 127 -3.89 9.63 -21.11
N SER A 128 -3.47 10.78 -21.64
CA SER A 128 -2.24 10.89 -22.44
C SER A 128 -0.95 10.49 -21.70
N GLU A 129 -0.92 10.60 -20.36
CA GLU A 129 0.24 10.24 -19.53
C GLU A 129 0.24 8.74 -19.14
N ALA A 130 -0.89 8.04 -19.25
CA ALA A 130 -1.02 6.65 -18.80
C ALA A 130 0.02 5.70 -19.41
N LYS A 131 0.38 5.90 -20.67
CA LYS A 131 1.39 5.10 -21.41
C LYS A 131 2.80 5.15 -20.80
N ASP A 132 3.10 6.18 -20.02
CA ASP A 132 4.41 6.39 -19.39
C ASP A 132 4.45 5.86 -17.95
N THR A 133 3.31 5.34 -17.46
CA THR A 133 3.23 4.70 -16.14
C THR A 133 4.07 3.43 -16.12
N ASP A 134 4.79 3.22 -15.03
CA ASP A 134 5.54 1.98 -14.80
C ASP A 134 4.60 0.76 -14.83
N PRO A 135 4.92 -0.29 -15.61
CA PRO A 135 4.05 -1.46 -15.73
C PRO A 135 3.72 -2.15 -14.40
N THR A 136 4.66 -2.16 -13.43
CA THR A 136 4.39 -2.74 -12.10
C THR A 136 3.44 -1.86 -11.31
N ALA A 137 3.58 -0.52 -11.41
CA ALA A 137 2.63 0.40 -10.78
C ALA A 137 1.23 0.26 -11.41
N GLN A 138 1.13 0.16 -12.73
CA GLN A 138 -0.14 -0.06 -13.43
C GLN A 138 -0.79 -1.40 -13.03
N GLN A 139 0.01 -2.44 -12.80
CA GLN A 139 -0.51 -3.71 -12.31
C GLN A 139 -1.24 -3.58 -10.97
N SER A 140 -0.84 -2.62 -10.13
CA SER A 140 -1.45 -2.40 -8.81
C SER A 140 -2.89 -1.86 -8.86
N VAL A 141 -3.30 -1.26 -9.96
CA VAL A 141 -4.66 -0.76 -10.20
C VAL A 141 -5.47 -1.67 -11.11
N THR A 142 -4.88 -2.81 -11.54
CA THR A 142 -5.49 -3.72 -12.51
C THR A 142 -6.05 -4.97 -11.81
N VAL A 143 -7.34 -5.25 -12.00
CA VAL A 143 -8.02 -6.47 -11.53
C VAL A 143 -8.78 -7.06 -12.71
N ASP A 144 -8.55 -8.33 -13.01
CA ASP A 144 -9.17 -9.06 -14.10
C ASP A 144 -9.15 -8.32 -15.47
N GLY A 145 -8.02 -7.66 -15.74
CA GLY A 145 -7.79 -6.91 -16.98
C GLY A 145 -8.45 -5.54 -17.06
N LYS A 146 -9.11 -5.10 -15.98
CA LYS A 146 -9.75 -3.79 -15.86
C LYS A 146 -8.98 -2.89 -14.91
N ILE A 147 -9.05 -1.58 -15.13
CA ILE A 147 -8.33 -0.55 -14.36
C ILE A 147 -9.29 0.16 -13.41
N TYR A 148 -8.91 0.31 -12.14
CA TYR A 148 -9.74 0.83 -11.06
C TYR A 148 -9.10 2.02 -10.32
N GLY A 149 -8.25 2.76 -11.02
CA GLY A 149 -7.61 3.97 -10.49
C GLY A 149 -6.35 4.32 -11.25
N ALA A 150 -5.62 5.29 -10.76
CA ALA A 150 -4.31 5.70 -11.26
C ALA A 150 -3.24 5.50 -10.17
N PRO A 151 -2.06 4.97 -10.49
CA PRO A 151 -0.95 4.91 -9.54
C PRO A 151 -0.52 6.31 -9.10
N PHE A 152 -0.39 6.54 -7.79
CA PHE A 152 -0.15 7.86 -7.24
C PHE A 152 1.32 8.07 -6.86
N TYR A 153 1.89 7.18 -6.11
CA TYR A 153 3.32 7.10 -5.84
C TYR A 153 3.74 5.67 -5.51
N VAL A 154 5.00 5.37 -5.73
CA VAL A 154 5.60 4.07 -5.43
C VAL A 154 6.60 4.23 -4.30
N GLY A 155 6.70 3.21 -3.45
CA GLY A 155 7.70 3.14 -2.40
C GLY A 155 8.41 1.80 -2.43
N VAL A 156 9.74 1.83 -2.42
CA VAL A 156 10.55 0.61 -2.35
C VAL A 156 11.57 0.71 -1.24
N ARG A 157 12.04 -0.46 -0.80
CA ARG A 157 13.01 -0.56 0.28
C ARG A 157 14.40 -0.85 -0.26
N ALA A 158 15.40 -0.29 0.43
CA ALA A 158 16.81 -0.48 0.15
C ALA A 158 17.59 -0.62 1.47
N LEU A 159 18.89 -0.83 1.40
CA LEU A 159 19.77 -0.95 2.55
C LEU A 159 20.37 0.41 2.91
N TYR A 160 20.01 0.96 4.05
CA TYR A 160 20.67 2.08 4.70
C TYR A 160 21.85 1.56 5.51
N TYR A 161 23.02 2.22 5.43
CA TYR A 161 24.18 1.89 6.24
C TYR A 161 24.92 3.12 6.75
N ARG A 162 25.57 3.01 7.89
CA ARG A 162 26.35 4.06 8.54
C ARG A 162 27.73 4.17 7.90
N THR A 163 27.99 5.24 7.16
CA THR A 163 29.28 5.45 6.49
C THR A 163 30.43 5.59 7.50
N ASP A 164 30.22 6.30 8.60
CA ASP A 164 31.22 6.46 9.66
C ASP A 164 31.57 5.12 10.36
N VAL A 165 30.58 4.23 10.57
CA VAL A 165 30.86 2.91 11.14
C VAL A 165 31.60 2.02 10.16
N PHE A 166 31.23 2.08 8.87
CA PHE A 166 31.86 1.30 7.82
C PHE A 166 33.32 1.72 7.61
N GLU A 167 33.59 3.03 7.57
CA GLU A 167 34.95 3.58 7.46
C GLU A 167 35.80 3.18 8.68
N GLU A 168 35.30 3.35 9.89
CA GLU A 168 36.01 2.98 11.12
C GLU A 168 36.40 1.49 11.17
N LEU A 169 35.53 0.60 10.64
CA LEU A 169 35.73 -0.83 10.68
C LEU A 169 36.34 -1.39 9.38
N GLY A 170 36.65 -0.54 8.41
CA GLY A 170 37.18 -0.97 7.11
C GLY A 170 36.24 -1.88 6.33
N LEU A 171 34.92 -1.61 6.39
CA LEU A 171 33.88 -2.41 5.76
C LEU A 171 33.43 -1.78 4.45
N GLU A 172 33.05 -2.64 3.50
CA GLU A 172 32.38 -2.25 2.27
C GLU A 172 30.89 -2.64 2.32
N PRO A 173 29.99 -1.92 1.61
CA PRO A 173 28.60 -2.33 1.49
C PRO A 173 28.49 -3.77 0.96
N PRO A 174 27.65 -4.62 1.58
CA PRO A 174 27.54 -6.03 1.24
C PRO A 174 27.01 -6.23 -0.18
N LYS A 175 27.58 -7.18 -0.91
CA LYS A 175 27.26 -7.51 -2.31
C LYS A 175 26.35 -8.75 -2.43
N THR A 176 26.15 -9.48 -1.33
CA THR A 176 25.26 -10.64 -1.23
C THR A 176 24.53 -10.65 0.11
N MET A 177 23.40 -11.39 0.20
CA MET A 177 22.70 -11.59 1.48
C MET A 177 23.59 -12.29 2.52
N ALA A 178 24.48 -13.17 2.10
CA ALA A 178 25.44 -13.81 3.00
C ALA A 178 26.45 -12.81 3.58
N GLU A 179 26.96 -11.90 2.73
CA GLU A 179 27.81 -10.81 3.18
C GLU A 179 27.07 -9.83 4.08
N LEU A 180 25.78 -9.52 3.79
CA LEU A 180 24.95 -8.69 4.64
C LEU A 180 24.88 -9.24 6.07
N ALA A 181 24.61 -10.52 6.22
CA ALA A 181 24.57 -11.20 7.53
C ALA A 181 25.95 -11.19 8.21
N THR A 182 27.03 -11.44 7.46
CA THR A 182 28.40 -11.44 7.99
C THR A 182 28.82 -10.03 8.43
N THR A 183 28.53 -9.01 7.64
CA THR A 183 28.79 -7.60 7.94
C THR A 183 28.03 -7.16 9.19
N ALA A 184 26.78 -7.56 9.31
CA ALA A 184 25.97 -7.28 10.50
C ALA A 184 26.62 -7.83 11.77
N ARG A 185 27.06 -9.10 11.75
CA ARG A 185 27.74 -9.71 12.90
C ARG A 185 29.08 -9.06 13.22
N LYS A 186 29.87 -8.66 12.20
CA LYS A 186 31.12 -7.93 12.41
C LYS A 186 30.88 -6.58 13.10
N ILE A 187 29.89 -5.82 12.68
CA ILE A 187 29.52 -4.55 13.31
C ILE A 187 29.11 -4.78 14.77
N ARG A 188 28.25 -5.77 15.01
CA ARG A 188 27.78 -6.09 16.37
C ARG A 188 28.91 -6.53 17.29
N ALA A 189 29.83 -7.34 16.81
CA ALA A 189 30.99 -7.79 17.55
C ALA A 189 31.94 -6.63 17.90
N ALA A 190 32.22 -5.75 16.93
CA ALA A 190 33.08 -4.60 17.14
C ALA A 190 32.43 -3.48 17.99
N LYS A 191 31.12 -3.35 17.90
CA LYS A 191 30.30 -2.32 18.58
C LYS A 191 29.09 -2.94 19.29
N PRO A 192 29.26 -3.59 20.47
CA PRO A 192 28.19 -4.31 21.17
C PRO A 192 26.98 -3.45 21.55
N GLY A 193 27.12 -2.12 21.56
CA GLY A 193 26.02 -1.16 21.77
C GLY A 193 25.13 -0.93 20.55
N LEU A 194 25.55 -1.37 19.34
CA LEU A 194 24.79 -1.23 18.10
C LEU A 194 24.18 -2.57 17.69
N TYR A 195 23.00 -2.54 17.08
CA TYR A 195 22.56 -3.60 16.17
C TYR A 195 23.47 -3.56 14.92
N GLY A 196 23.92 -4.69 14.43
CA GLY A 196 24.66 -4.71 13.18
C GLY A 196 23.78 -4.34 12.01
N LEU A 197 22.71 -5.11 11.81
CA LEU A 197 21.56 -4.81 10.97
C LEU A 197 20.31 -4.89 11.85
N VAL A 198 19.63 -3.77 12.08
CA VAL A 198 18.37 -3.83 12.80
C VAL A 198 17.29 -4.41 11.89
N VAL A 199 16.63 -5.46 12.36
CA VAL A 199 15.55 -6.19 11.67
C VAL A 199 14.35 -6.32 12.60
N GLY A 200 13.17 -6.57 12.03
CA GLY A 200 11.93 -6.66 12.78
C GLY A 200 11.13 -7.92 12.46
N GLY A 201 10.75 -8.71 13.47
CA GLY A 201 9.92 -9.90 13.28
C GLY A 201 8.49 -9.58 12.83
N ALA A 202 8.01 -8.35 13.08
CA ALA A 202 6.76 -7.83 12.55
C ALA A 202 6.92 -7.02 11.24
N TYR A 203 8.11 -7.02 10.64
CA TYR A 203 8.40 -6.25 9.42
C TYR A 203 8.31 -7.11 8.16
N THR A 204 7.10 -7.54 7.81
CA THR A 204 6.80 -8.39 6.65
C THR A 204 7.43 -7.87 5.36
N TYR A 205 7.24 -6.60 5.03
CA TYR A 205 7.74 -5.99 3.78
C TYR A 205 9.28 -5.83 3.75
N GLY A 206 9.96 -5.90 4.87
CA GLY A 206 11.42 -6.00 4.96
C GLY A 206 11.93 -7.43 4.81
N ALA A 207 11.10 -8.42 5.15
CA ALA A 207 11.42 -9.86 5.06
C ALA A 207 11.15 -10.44 3.67
N MET A 208 10.12 -9.98 2.97
CA MET A 208 9.73 -10.47 1.63
C MET A 208 10.89 -10.54 0.62
N PRO A 209 11.78 -9.52 0.53
CA PRO A 209 12.91 -9.58 -0.39
C PRO A 209 13.82 -10.80 -0.19
N PHE A 210 13.92 -11.32 1.02
CA PHE A 210 14.71 -12.53 1.30
C PHE A 210 14.04 -13.79 0.74
N VAL A 211 12.71 -13.87 0.83
CA VAL A 211 11.93 -14.96 0.23
C VAL A 211 12.11 -14.94 -1.29
N TRP A 212 11.88 -13.82 -1.92
CA TRP A 212 11.93 -13.68 -3.38
C TRP A 212 13.34 -13.83 -3.95
N ALA A 213 14.37 -13.32 -3.28
CA ALA A 213 15.75 -13.47 -3.73
C ALA A 213 16.23 -14.92 -3.71
N ASN A 214 15.63 -15.76 -2.86
CA ASN A 214 15.88 -17.20 -2.83
C ASN A 214 15.01 -18.00 -3.81
N GLY A 215 14.18 -17.30 -4.63
CA GLY A 215 13.30 -17.94 -5.62
C GLY A 215 11.95 -18.37 -5.07
N GLY A 216 11.65 -18.07 -3.79
CA GLY A 216 10.36 -18.35 -3.18
C GLY A 216 9.27 -17.39 -3.64
N GLU A 217 8.02 -17.82 -3.47
CA GLU A 217 6.82 -17.02 -3.73
C GLU A 217 5.93 -16.97 -2.48
N LEU A 218 5.16 -15.89 -2.34
CA LEU A 218 4.14 -15.79 -1.28
C LEU A 218 2.93 -16.62 -1.63
N ALA A 219 2.53 -16.58 -2.90
CA ALA A 219 1.45 -17.40 -3.44
C ALA A 219 1.65 -17.61 -4.95
N ASN A 220 1.07 -18.66 -5.47
CA ASN A 220 1.03 -19.01 -6.89
C ASN A 220 -0.41 -18.96 -7.37
N GLY A 221 -0.64 -18.39 -8.55
CA GLY A 221 -1.98 -18.28 -9.13
C GLY A 221 -2.17 -17.02 -9.95
N LYS A 222 -3.38 -16.87 -10.49
CA LYS A 222 -3.82 -15.70 -11.26
C LYS A 222 -5.34 -15.66 -11.32
N GLY A 223 -5.90 -14.51 -11.71
CA GLY A 223 -7.34 -14.38 -11.97
C GLY A 223 -8.20 -14.74 -10.75
N GLY A 224 -7.80 -14.31 -9.55
CA GLY A 224 -8.55 -14.56 -8.33
C GLY A 224 -8.32 -15.95 -7.69
N SER A 225 -7.72 -16.90 -8.39
CA SER A 225 -7.42 -18.24 -7.86
C SER A 225 -5.95 -18.32 -7.44
N TYR A 226 -5.71 -18.34 -6.14
CA TYR A 226 -4.38 -18.39 -5.54
C TYR A 226 -4.24 -19.55 -4.57
N ALA A 227 -3.02 -20.12 -4.50
CA ALA A 227 -2.59 -21.02 -3.46
C ALA A 227 -1.29 -20.49 -2.83
N SER A 228 -1.11 -20.66 -1.54
CA SER A 228 0.12 -20.28 -0.83
C SER A 228 1.34 -20.95 -1.45
N GLY A 229 2.44 -20.22 -1.54
CA GLY A 229 3.76 -20.72 -1.92
C GLY A 229 4.79 -20.54 -0.81
N ILE A 230 4.34 -20.05 0.37
CA ILE A 230 5.25 -19.66 1.46
C ILE A 230 5.93 -20.87 2.14
N ASP A 231 5.35 -22.06 2.03
CA ASP A 231 5.87 -23.34 2.52
C ASP A 231 6.75 -24.08 1.50
N GLY A 232 6.92 -23.52 0.30
CA GLY A 232 7.84 -24.08 -0.70
C GLY A 232 9.31 -24.03 -0.26
N PRO A 233 10.16 -24.95 -0.75
CA PRO A 233 11.54 -25.08 -0.27
C PRO A 233 12.38 -23.81 -0.51
N GLU A 234 12.14 -23.06 -1.58
CA GLU A 234 12.80 -21.80 -1.88
C GLU A 234 12.32 -20.68 -0.93
N ALA A 235 11.04 -20.64 -0.60
CA ALA A 235 10.49 -19.69 0.37
C ALA A 235 11.05 -19.98 1.76
N GLN A 236 11.12 -21.25 2.17
CA GLN A 236 11.73 -21.66 3.44
C GLN A 236 13.22 -21.27 3.55
N LYS A 237 14.00 -21.34 2.44
CA LYS A 237 15.37 -20.79 2.40
C LYS A 237 15.40 -19.30 2.69
N GLY A 238 14.48 -18.54 2.09
CA GLY A 238 14.35 -17.09 2.32
C GLY A 238 13.92 -16.74 3.74
N ILE A 239 12.95 -17.47 4.29
CA ILE A 239 12.52 -17.33 5.69
C ILE A 239 13.70 -17.59 6.63
N LYS A 240 14.44 -18.68 6.41
CA LYS A 240 15.64 -18.99 7.19
C LYS A 240 16.73 -17.93 7.07
N ALA A 241 16.96 -17.38 5.85
CA ALA A 241 17.93 -16.32 5.64
C ALA A 241 17.56 -15.06 6.45
N TYR A 242 16.28 -14.66 6.47
CA TYR A 242 15.82 -13.52 7.25
C TYR A 242 15.87 -13.78 8.77
N THR A 243 15.33 -14.90 9.21
CA THR A 243 15.25 -15.22 10.65
C THR A 243 16.63 -15.48 11.27
N SER A 244 17.62 -15.89 10.48
CA SER A 244 19.03 -16.02 10.94
C SER A 244 19.72 -14.69 11.28
N LEU A 245 19.10 -13.56 10.98
CA LEU A 245 19.57 -12.22 11.36
C LEU A 245 19.20 -11.85 12.81
N PHE A 246 18.36 -12.67 13.45
CA PHE A 246 17.99 -12.49 14.86
C PHE A 246 18.91 -13.32 15.76
N GLY A 247 19.48 -12.69 16.76
CA GLY A 247 20.40 -13.29 17.70
C GLY A 247 21.26 -12.23 18.39
N ASP A 248 21.94 -12.60 19.47
CA ASP A 248 22.78 -11.69 20.26
C ASP A 248 23.97 -11.17 19.47
N ASP A 249 24.35 -11.93 18.43
CA ASP A 249 25.45 -11.60 17.49
C ASP A 249 25.04 -10.57 16.43
N ASN A 250 23.76 -10.13 16.37
CA ASN A 250 23.28 -9.06 15.49
C ASN A 250 22.13 -8.26 16.11
N CYS A 251 20.90 -8.78 16.09
CA CYS A 251 19.67 -8.15 16.60
C CYS A 251 18.99 -9.11 17.58
N PRO A 252 19.15 -8.94 18.91
CA PRO A 252 18.63 -9.89 19.89
C PRO A 252 17.12 -10.12 19.73
N ALA A 253 16.70 -11.39 19.66
CA ALA A 253 15.31 -11.79 19.42
C ALA A 253 14.34 -11.12 20.42
N ALA A 254 14.70 -11.07 21.70
CA ALA A 254 13.89 -10.45 22.76
C ALA A 254 13.60 -8.96 22.52
N LYS A 255 14.43 -8.27 21.73
CA LYS A 255 14.25 -6.84 21.40
C LYS A 255 13.66 -6.63 20.01
N CYS A 256 14.01 -7.49 19.07
CA CYS A 256 13.77 -7.25 17.65
C CYS A 256 12.53 -8.01 17.10
N ALA A 257 12.09 -9.09 17.75
CA ALA A 257 10.97 -9.91 17.24
C ALA A 257 9.65 -9.13 17.10
N GLY A 258 9.39 -8.15 17.96
CA GLY A 258 8.19 -7.30 17.90
C GLY A 258 8.31 -6.06 17.02
N MET A 259 9.52 -5.73 16.52
CA MET A 259 9.74 -4.50 15.75
C MET A 259 9.07 -4.57 14.37
N GLY A 260 8.42 -3.47 13.99
CA GLY A 260 7.97 -3.20 12.63
C GLY A 260 8.96 -2.34 11.84
N GLY A 261 8.59 -1.93 10.63
CA GLY A 261 9.45 -1.10 9.78
C GLY A 261 9.78 0.26 10.38
N ASN A 262 8.81 0.92 11.03
CA ASN A 262 9.02 2.22 11.68
C ASN A 262 9.98 2.11 12.86
N ASP A 263 9.92 1.02 13.63
CA ASP A 263 10.82 0.80 14.78
C ASP A 263 12.26 0.61 14.30
N THR A 264 12.46 -0.16 13.23
CA THR A 264 13.80 -0.40 12.68
C THR A 264 14.43 0.88 12.14
N ILE A 265 13.68 1.70 11.40
CA ILE A 265 14.16 2.98 10.89
C ILE A 265 14.39 3.98 12.03
N SER A 266 13.52 4.02 13.03
CA SER A 266 13.71 4.87 14.21
C SER A 266 14.97 4.50 14.99
N ALA A 267 15.26 3.21 15.14
CA ALA A 267 16.49 2.73 15.76
C ALA A 267 17.74 3.15 14.96
N PHE A 268 17.70 3.05 13.63
CA PHE A 268 18.78 3.50 12.75
C PHE A 268 18.97 5.02 12.84
N ALA A 269 17.91 5.81 12.69
CA ALA A 269 17.93 7.27 12.79
C ALA A 269 18.46 7.76 14.15
N ALA A 270 18.14 7.03 15.22
CA ALA A 270 18.68 7.28 16.56
C ALA A 270 20.16 6.89 16.74
N GLY A 271 20.81 6.34 15.70
CA GLY A 271 22.20 5.90 15.75
C GLY A 271 22.45 4.59 16.51
N LYS A 272 21.40 3.76 16.68
CA LYS A 272 21.48 2.49 17.42
C LYS A 272 21.77 1.28 16.52
N ALA A 273 21.96 1.47 15.22
CA ALA A 273 22.24 0.39 14.26
C ALA A 273 23.30 0.81 13.25
N GLY A 274 24.10 -0.15 12.77
CA GLY A 274 25.04 0.05 11.67
C GLY A 274 24.37 -0.01 10.31
N MET A 275 23.31 -0.81 10.17
CA MET A 275 22.50 -0.96 8.97
C MET A 275 21.01 -1.09 9.31
N ALA A 276 20.14 -0.73 8.34
CA ALA A 276 18.69 -0.96 8.39
C ALA A 276 18.12 -1.15 6.98
N ILE A 277 17.03 -1.90 6.85
CA ILE A 277 16.21 -1.94 5.64
C ILE A 277 15.14 -0.85 5.79
N GLY A 278 15.14 0.13 4.87
CA GLY A 278 14.22 1.27 4.91
C GLY A 278 13.73 1.68 3.53
N GLY A 279 12.61 2.38 3.47
CA GLY A 279 12.03 2.92 2.24
C GLY A 279 12.66 4.25 1.82
N ASP A 280 12.41 4.66 0.58
CA ASP A 280 12.63 6.02 0.10
C ASP A 280 11.92 7.04 0.99
N PHE A 281 10.69 6.74 1.41
CA PHE A 281 9.89 7.54 2.34
C PHE A 281 10.48 7.64 3.76
N SER A 282 11.50 6.85 4.09
CA SER A 282 12.19 6.92 5.41
C SER A 282 13.25 8.02 5.48
N HIS A 283 13.59 8.63 4.34
CA HIS A 283 14.68 9.60 4.22
C HIS A 283 14.54 10.77 5.19
N THR A 284 13.39 11.41 5.23
CA THR A 284 13.11 12.56 6.11
C THR A 284 13.34 12.22 7.59
N ALA A 285 12.90 11.05 8.03
CA ALA A 285 13.09 10.59 9.41
C ALA A 285 14.57 10.34 9.73
N VAL A 286 15.32 9.78 8.79
CA VAL A 286 16.76 9.52 8.93
C VAL A 286 17.56 10.84 8.94
N GLU A 287 17.22 11.80 8.07
CA GLU A 287 17.82 13.14 8.02
C GLU A 287 17.52 13.98 9.27
N ALA A 288 16.39 13.77 9.92
CA ALA A 288 16.08 14.40 11.20
C ALA A 288 16.79 13.72 12.40
N GLY A 289 17.42 12.54 12.17
CA GLY A 289 18.02 11.73 13.23
C GLY A 289 19.48 12.05 13.53
N LYS A 290 20.06 11.29 14.48
CA LYS A 290 21.45 11.43 14.90
C LYS A 290 22.47 10.98 13.84
N VAL A 291 22.00 10.28 12.81
CA VAL A 291 22.83 9.76 11.72
C VAL A 291 22.89 10.68 10.51
N LYS A 292 22.30 11.87 10.58
CA LYS A 292 22.34 12.88 9.55
C LYS A 292 23.75 13.08 9.00
N GLY A 293 23.90 13.00 7.66
CA GLY A 293 25.19 13.15 6.97
C GLY A 293 26.21 12.03 7.23
N LYS A 294 25.80 10.94 7.94
CA LYS A 294 26.67 9.80 8.28
C LYS A 294 26.12 8.47 7.78
N TYR A 295 25.34 8.50 6.71
CA TYR A 295 24.78 7.29 6.12
C TYR A 295 24.76 7.38 4.60
N ALA A 296 24.65 6.24 3.98
CA ALA A 296 24.36 6.12 2.56
C ALA A 296 23.36 4.98 2.34
N VAL A 297 22.85 4.88 1.12
CA VAL A 297 21.88 3.86 0.73
C VAL A 297 22.43 3.10 -0.46
N VAL A 298 22.23 1.78 -0.45
CA VAL A 298 22.50 0.90 -1.60
C VAL A 298 21.29 -0.03 -1.79
N PRO A 299 21.07 -0.57 -3.00
CA PRO A 299 20.07 -1.62 -3.18
C PRO A 299 20.30 -2.77 -2.20
N LEU A 300 19.25 -3.40 -1.70
CA LEU A 300 19.38 -4.61 -0.91
C LEU A 300 19.99 -5.72 -1.78
N PRO A 301 21.13 -6.32 -1.38
CA PRO A 301 21.80 -7.30 -2.22
C PRO A 301 20.96 -8.57 -2.35
N GLY A 302 21.03 -9.22 -3.51
CA GLY A 302 20.46 -10.54 -3.72
C GLY A 302 21.36 -11.67 -3.21
N VAL A 303 21.03 -12.91 -3.59
CA VAL A 303 21.81 -14.09 -3.18
C VAL A 303 23.16 -14.16 -3.92
N LYS A 304 23.17 -13.79 -5.20
CA LYS A 304 24.38 -13.84 -6.03
C LYS A 304 25.11 -12.49 -6.04
N PRO A 305 26.45 -12.45 -6.13
CA PRO A 305 27.17 -11.20 -6.29
C PRO A 305 26.65 -10.37 -7.47
N GLY A 306 26.41 -9.07 -7.24
CA GLY A 306 25.91 -8.15 -8.26
C GLY A 306 24.40 -8.23 -8.51
N SER A 307 23.69 -9.21 -7.95
CA SER A 307 22.22 -9.24 -7.99
C SER A 307 21.61 -8.32 -6.93
N ILE A 308 20.45 -7.77 -7.25
CA ILE A 308 19.63 -6.98 -6.33
C ILE A 308 18.44 -7.86 -5.90
N ALA A 309 18.10 -7.86 -4.61
CA ALA A 309 16.93 -8.57 -4.13
C ALA A 309 15.67 -7.92 -4.71
N PRO A 310 14.71 -8.71 -5.24
CA PRO A 310 13.43 -8.16 -5.66
C PRO A 310 12.75 -7.44 -4.49
N ALA A 311 12.38 -6.17 -4.68
CA ALA A 311 11.71 -5.41 -3.64
C ALA A 311 10.18 -5.52 -3.77
N PHE A 312 9.47 -5.34 -2.66
CA PHE A 312 8.05 -5.10 -2.70
C PHE A 312 7.78 -3.72 -3.32
N ALA A 313 6.99 -3.69 -4.39
CA ALA A 313 6.51 -2.45 -4.99
C ALA A 313 5.33 -1.91 -4.17
N GLY A 314 5.64 -1.28 -3.06
CA GLY A 314 4.65 -0.57 -2.24
C GLY A 314 4.20 0.72 -2.89
N GLY A 315 3.28 1.42 -2.25
CA GLY A 315 2.79 2.73 -2.70
C GLY A 315 1.30 2.86 -2.60
N ASN A 316 0.79 3.96 -3.11
CA ASN A 316 -0.63 4.27 -3.07
C ASN A 316 -1.16 4.59 -4.46
N ASN A 317 -2.46 4.37 -4.62
CA ASN A 317 -3.23 4.69 -5.81
C ASN A 317 -4.27 5.76 -5.49
N ILE A 318 -4.76 6.45 -6.50
CA ILE A 318 -5.94 7.29 -6.46
C ILE A 318 -7.04 6.58 -7.25
N GLY A 319 -8.23 6.47 -6.68
CA GLY A 319 -9.37 5.85 -7.34
C GLY A 319 -10.64 6.67 -7.18
N VAL A 320 -11.56 6.45 -8.10
CA VAL A 320 -12.90 7.02 -8.09
C VAL A 320 -13.86 6.01 -7.46
N LEU A 321 -14.74 6.45 -6.56
CA LEU A 321 -15.74 5.57 -6.00
C LEU A 321 -16.90 5.37 -6.97
N LYS A 322 -17.40 4.14 -7.01
CA LYS A 322 -18.54 3.77 -7.87
C LYS A 322 -19.83 4.50 -7.52
N SER A 323 -19.95 4.97 -6.29
CA SER A 323 -21.11 5.71 -5.78
C SER A 323 -21.15 7.18 -6.19
N THR A 324 -20.08 7.73 -6.80
CA THR A 324 -20.04 9.14 -7.20
C THR A 324 -21.15 9.50 -8.18
N SER A 325 -21.77 10.67 -7.99
CA SER A 325 -22.67 11.29 -8.97
C SER A 325 -21.93 12.23 -9.94
N HIS A 326 -20.61 12.39 -9.79
CA HIS A 326 -19.77 13.32 -10.55
C HIS A 326 -18.68 12.57 -11.34
N ARG A 327 -19.05 11.52 -12.07
CA ARG A 327 -18.09 10.59 -12.70
C ARG A 327 -17.00 11.29 -13.50
N THR A 328 -17.38 12.14 -14.45
CA THR A 328 -16.41 12.86 -15.33
C THR A 328 -15.49 13.74 -14.49
N LEU A 329 -16.04 14.57 -13.60
CA LEU A 329 -15.23 15.46 -12.75
C LEU A 329 -14.32 14.68 -11.79
N ALA A 330 -14.77 13.56 -11.25
CA ALA A 330 -13.98 12.73 -10.35
C ALA A 330 -12.80 12.05 -11.07
N VAL A 331 -13.02 11.59 -12.32
CA VAL A 331 -11.94 11.03 -13.14
C VAL A 331 -10.93 12.12 -13.53
N ASP A 332 -11.38 13.30 -13.98
CA ASP A 332 -10.50 14.43 -14.31
C ASP A 332 -9.64 14.83 -13.09
N LEU A 333 -10.24 14.86 -11.89
CA LEU A 333 -9.52 15.17 -10.66
C LEU A 333 -8.53 14.05 -10.28
N MET A 334 -8.90 12.78 -10.44
CA MET A 334 -8.01 11.63 -10.24
C MET A 334 -6.77 11.74 -11.15
N GLU A 335 -6.96 12.05 -12.43
CA GLU A 335 -5.86 12.21 -13.38
C GLU A 335 -4.96 13.40 -13.02
N GLN A 336 -5.52 14.53 -12.59
CA GLN A 336 -4.72 15.68 -12.17
C GLN A 336 -3.93 15.40 -10.88
N LEU A 337 -4.52 14.71 -9.90
CA LEU A 337 -3.83 14.28 -8.69
C LEU A 337 -2.70 13.29 -9.01
N ALA A 338 -2.94 12.35 -9.94
CA ALA A 338 -1.98 11.35 -10.34
C ALA A 338 -1.00 11.80 -11.44
N SER A 339 -1.11 13.03 -11.96
CA SER A 339 -0.31 13.53 -13.09
C SER A 339 1.19 13.59 -12.79
N LYS A 340 2.01 13.57 -13.83
CA LYS A 340 3.48 13.77 -13.74
C LYS A 340 3.84 15.07 -13.01
N LYS A 341 3.09 16.17 -13.27
CA LYS A 341 3.27 17.46 -12.59
C LYS A 341 3.09 17.30 -11.08
N THR A 342 1.99 16.70 -10.67
CA THR A 342 1.66 16.50 -9.25
C THR A 342 2.63 15.55 -8.56
N GLN A 343 2.96 14.42 -9.20
CA GLN A 343 3.91 13.46 -8.63
C GLN A 343 5.32 14.04 -8.49
N SER A 344 5.77 14.88 -9.44
CA SER A 344 7.04 15.62 -9.32
C SER A 344 7.01 16.58 -8.12
N ALA A 345 5.92 17.31 -7.94
CA ALA A 345 5.77 18.23 -6.81
C ALA A 345 5.69 17.49 -5.46
N LEU A 346 5.02 16.32 -5.42
CA LEU A 346 4.96 15.46 -4.23
C LEU A 346 6.33 14.84 -3.91
N PHE A 347 7.13 14.54 -4.92
CA PHE A 347 8.52 14.12 -4.70
C PHE A 347 9.33 15.25 -4.05
N ASP A 348 9.29 16.45 -4.59
CA ASP A 348 10.02 17.61 -4.05
C ASP A 348 9.57 17.95 -2.61
N ALA A 349 8.28 17.77 -2.31
CA ALA A 349 7.69 18.09 -1.02
C ALA A 349 7.88 16.99 0.05
N MET A 350 7.75 15.72 -0.32
CA MET A 350 7.62 14.58 0.59
C MET A 350 8.63 13.47 0.32
N GLY A 351 9.34 13.47 -0.83
CA GLY A 351 10.22 12.38 -1.24
C GLY A 351 9.50 11.17 -1.83
N PHE A 352 8.20 11.28 -2.14
CA PHE A 352 7.44 10.18 -2.73
C PHE A 352 7.88 9.89 -4.16
N LEU A 353 8.32 8.66 -4.44
CA LEU A 353 8.80 8.32 -5.78
C LEU A 353 7.66 8.29 -6.80
N PRO A 354 7.83 8.98 -7.94
CA PRO A 354 6.83 8.97 -9.01
C PRO A 354 6.61 7.59 -9.61
N THR A 355 5.41 7.32 -10.07
CA THR A 355 5.04 6.08 -10.77
C THR A 355 5.40 6.09 -12.25
N PHE A 356 5.76 7.25 -12.80
CA PHE A 356 6.21 7.42 -14.18
C PHE A 356 7.71 7.17 -14.31
N THR A 357 8.10 6.30 -15.23
CA THR A 357 9.50 5.90 -15.42
C THR A 357 10.42 7.05 -15.81
N ASP A 358 9.97 7.93 -16.71
CA ASP A 358 10.72 9.10 -17.16
C ASP A 358 10.90 10.14 -16.05
N VAL A 359 9.86 10.39 -15.25
CA VAL A 359 9.93 11.32 -14.10
C VAL A 359 10.89 10.79 -13.04
N ARG A 360 10.85 9.48 -12.73
CA ARG A 360 11.81 8.86 -11.80
C ARG A 360 13.25 9.01 -12.26
N GLN A 361 13.51 8.86 -13.55
CA GLN A 361 14.85 9.07 -14.09
C GLN A 361 15.32 10.52 -13.93
N GLN A 362 14.44 11.49 -14.18
CA GLN A 362 14.74 12.91 -13.98
C GLN A 362 15.05 13.23 -12.52
N VAL A 363 14.24 12.70 -11.60
CA VAL A 363 14.43 12.85 -10.16
C VAL A 363 15.76 12.22 -9.72
N ALA A 364 16.07 11.01 -10.15
CA ALA A 364 17.32 10.32 -9.81
C ALA A 364 18.57 11.04 -10.35
N ALA A 365 18.44 11.80 -11.42
CA ALA A 365 19.54 12.62 -11.94
C ALA A 365 19.85 13.83 -11.04
N LYS A 366 18.80 14.43 -10.44
CA LYS A 366 18.93 15.59 -9.55
C LYS A 366 19.30 15.21 -8.12
N GLU A 367 18.71 14.12 -7.62
CA GLU A 367 18.83 13.67 -6.22
C GLU A 367 19.60 12.34 -6.12
N PRO A 368 20.91 12.36 -5.85
CA PRO A 368 21.73 11.15 -5.76
C PRO A 368 21.21 10.10 -4.77
N PHE A 369 20.56 10.54 -3.70
CA PHE A 369 19.92 9.68 -2.70
C PHE A 369 18.89 8.72 -3.32
N VAL A 370 18.19 9.13 -4.36
CA VAL A 370 17.12 8.35 -5.01
C VAL A 370 17.66 7.22 -5.89
N LYS A 371 18.89 7.33 -6.40
CA LYS A 371 19.49 6.37 -7.34
C LYS A 371 19.41 4.90 -6.89
N PRO A 372 19.70 4.55 -5.61
CA PRO A 372 19.60 3.16 -5.15
C PRO A 372 18.18 2.60 -5.25
N PHE A 373 17.16 3.41 -4.96
CA PHE A 373 15.75 3.01 -5.03
C PHE A 373 15.31 2.83 -6.48
N VAL A 374 15.67 3.75 -7.37
CA VAL A 374 15.40 3.62 -8.82
C VAL A 374 16.09 2.39 -9.39
N ARG A 375 17.34 2.09 -8.99
CA ARG A 375 18.02 0.87 -9.38
C ARG A 375 17.30 -0.39 -8.86
N THR A 376 16.76 -0.35 -7.65
CA THR A 376 15.99 -1.44 -7.08
C THR A 376 14.70 -1.68 -7.89
N LEU A 377 13.96 -0.62 -8.24
CA LEU A 377 12.79 -0.70 -9.11
C LEU A 377 13.14 -1.29 -10.48
N SER A 378 14.23 -0.83 -11.10
CA SER A 378 14.68 -1.28 -12.43
C SER A 378 15.20 -2.72 -12.43
N ALA A 379 15.70 -3.23 -11.30
CA ALA A 379 16.18 -4.61 -11.18
C ALA A 379 15.03 -5.63 -11.07
N GLY A 380 13.82 -5.16 -10.80
CA GLY A 380 12.62 -5.97 -10.67
C GLY A 380 12.01 -5.87 -9.28
N THR A 381 10.71 -5.73 -9.28
CA THR A 381 9.88 -5.70 -8.08
C THR A 381 8.87 -6.83 -8.11
N LYS A 382 8.36 -7.16 -6.94
CA LYS A 382 7.26 -8.13 -6.80
C LYS A 382 6.10 -7.49 -6.04
N PHE A 383 4.92 -7.98 -6.33
CA PHE A 383 3.69 -7.59 -5.69
C PHE A 383 3.19 -8.70 -4.76
N VAL A 384 2.32 -8.34 -3.84
CA VAL A 384 1.50 -9.30 -3.13
C VAL A 384 0.47 -9.90 -4.09
N PRO A 385 -0.11 -11.08 -3.79
CA PRO A 385 -1.18 -11.64 -4.61
C PRO A 385 -2.32 -10.64 -4.83
N ALA A 386 -2.70 -10.40 -6.08
CA ALA A 386 -3.83 -9.56 -6.44
C ALA A 386 -5.14 -10.30 -6.13
N SER A 387 -5.41 -10.52 -4.85
CA SER A 387 -6.55 -11.26 -4.32
C SER A 387 -7.23 -10.48 -3.22
N PRO A 388 -8.58 -10.44 -3.18
CA PRO A 388 -9.32 -9.87 -2.05
C PRO A 388 -8.94 -10.47 -0.69
N ALA A 389 -8.47 -11.72 -0.69
CA ALA A 389 -7.99 -12.40 0.52
C ALA A 389 -6.73 -11.75 1.13
N TRP A 390 -5.95 -10.99 0.35
CA TRP A 390 -4.69 -10.45 0.85
C TRP A 390 -4.89 -9.52 2.04
N ALA A 391 -5.88 -8.65 1.99
CA ALA A 391 -6.21 -7.75 3.10
C ALA A 391 -6.51 -8.52 4.40
N GLN A 392 -7.19 -9.67 4.31
CA GLN A 392 -7.44 -10.55 5.46
C GLN A 392 -6.14 -11.21 5.95
N ILE A 393 -5.30 -11.71 5.05
CA ILE A 393 -4.02 -12.34 5.38
C ILE A 393 -3.13 -11.36 6.12
N ASP A 394 -3.03 -10.12 5.64
CA ASP A 394 -2.19 -9.07 6.21
C ASP A 394 -2.74 -8.61 7.58
N SER A 395 -4.03 -8.29 7.67
CA SER A 395 -4.68 -7.84 8.90
C SER A 395 -4.71 -8.93 10.00
N SER A 396 -4.71 -10.21 9.62
CA SER A 396 -4.60 -11.34 10.55
C SER A 396 -3.17 -11.65 10.97
N LEU A 397 -2.20 -10.83 10.52
CA LEU A 397 -0.78 -10.95 10.86
C LEU A 397 -0.19 -12.34 10.57
N VAL A 398 -0.63 -13.00 9.47
CA VAL A 398 -0.21 -14.37 9.16
C VAL A 398 1.31 -14.48 9.01
N LEU A 399 1.91 -13.62 8.18
CA LEU A 399 3.35 -13.63 7.94
C LEU A 399 4.16 -13.11 9.15
N PRO A 400 3.80 -11.99 9.82
CA PRO A 400 4.45 -11.60 11.06
C PRO A 400 4.48 -12.71 12.11
N THR A 401 3.36 -13.40 12.32
CA THR A 401 3.29 -14.52 13.27
C THR A 401 4.25 -15.64 12.90
N MET A 402 4.30 -16.04 11.64
CA MET A 402 5.23 -17.06 11.14
C MET A 402 6.69 -16.69 11.45
N PHE A 403 7.12 -15.46 11.12
CA PHE A 403 8.48 -15.01 11.41
C PHE A 403 8.76 -15.01 12.92
N GLN A 404 7.85 -14.50 13.73
CA GLN A 404 8.01 -14.41 15.18
C GLN A 404 8.07 -15.81 15.85
N GLU A 405 7.30 -16.79 15.37
CA GLU A 405 7.35 -18.17 15.88
C GLU A 405 8.71 -18.82 15.60
N VAL A 406 9.30 -18.59 14.42
CA VAL A 406 10.65 -19.04 14.10
C VAL A 406 11.71 -18.31 14.93
N ILE A 407 11.64 -16.98 15.02
CA ILE A 407 12.60 -16.14 15.74
C ILE A 407 12.63 -16.49 17.24
N SER A 408 11.48 -16.81 17.83
CA SER A 408 11.37 -17.20 19.24
C SER A 408 11.74 -18.66 19.51
N GLY A 409 12.00 -19.46 18.47
CA GLY A 409 12.26 -20.89 18.58
C GLY A 409 11.03 -21.73 18.96
N LYS A 410 9.82 -21.14 18.86
CA LYS A 410 8.56 -21.84 19.13
C LYS A 410 8.27 -22.90 18.08
N LYS A 411 8.63 -22.62 16.82
CA LYS A 411 8.53 -23.54 15.68
C LYS A 411 9.79 -23.46 14.84
N ASP A 412 10.08 -24.53 14.11
CA ASP A 412 11.05 -24.48 13.04
C ASP A 412 10.46 -23.85 11.76
N VAL A 413 11.32 -23.61 10.75
CA VAL A 413 10.88 -22.96 9.50
C VAL A 413 9.83 -23.78 8.75
N PRO A 414 9.99 -25.10 8.54
CA PRO A 414 8.96 -25.93 7.93
C PRO A 414 7.61 -25.83 8.64
N GLU A 415 7.57 -26.09 9.94
CA GLU A 415 6.33 -26.06 10.72
C GLU A 415 5.63 -24.70 10.68
N ALA A 416 6.39 -23.60 10.86
CA ALA A 416 5.83 -22.25 10.84
C ALA A 416 5.30 -21.86 9.45
N SER A 417 6.02 -22.23 8.38
CA SER A 417 5.61 -21.93 7.01
C SER A 417 4.40 -22.76 6.55
N GLU A 418 4.31 -24.03 6.95
CA GLU A 418 3.13 -24.86 6.69
C GLU A 418 1.89 -24.32 7.37
N ASP A 419 1.98 -23.86 8.62
CA ASP A 419 0.86 -23.27 9.33
C ASP A 419 0.44 -21.93 8.73
N ALA A 420 1.39 -21.11 8.27
CA ALA A 420 1.10 -19.89 7.53
C ALA A 420 0.40 -20.22 6.20
N ALA A 421 0.90 -21.23 5.46
CA ALA A 421 0.30 -21.65 4.19
C ALA A 421 -1.14 -22.16 4.37
N LYS A 422 -1.44 -22.92 5.41
CA LYS A 422 -2.82 -23.35 5.73
C LYS A 422 -3.75 -22.15 5.95
N LYS A 423 -3.30 -21.12 6.71
CA LYS A 423 -4.09 -19.91 6.96
C LYS A 423 -4.30 -19.10 5.68
N MET A 424 -3.25 -18.93 4.87
CA MET A 424 -3.34 -18.24 3.58
C MET A 424 -4.30 -18.95 2.62
N ASN A 425 -4.19 -20.29 2.51
CA ASN A 425 -5.06 -21.08 1.65
C ASN A 425 -6.54 -21.04 2.11
N ALA A 426 -6.78 -21.02 3.42
CA ALA A 426 -8.13 -20.82 3.96
C ALA A 426 -8.71 -19.44 3.56
N ALA A 427 -7.90 -18.38 3.62
CA ALA A 427 -8.30 -17.05 3.19
C ALA A 427 -8.55 -16.99 1.67
N PHE A 428 -7.67 -17.57 0.85
CA PHE A 428 -7.86 -17.63 -0.59
C PHE A 428 -9.12 -18.42 -0.97
N GLY A 429 -9.40 -19.54 -0.32
CA GLY A 429 -10.59 -20.35 -0.55
C GLY A 429 -11.91 -19.66 -0.16
N SER A 430 -11.87 -18.75 0.83
CA SER A 430 -13.04 -18.00 1.26
C SER A 430 -13.31 -16.73 0.42
N ALA A 431 -12.34 -16.32 -0.39
CA ALA A 431 -12.42 -15.11 -1.21
C ALA A 431 -12.84 -15.36 -2.67
N GLY A 432 -12.95 -16.67 -3.06
CA GLY A 432 -13.37 -17.12 -4.39
C GLY A 432 -14.89 -17.04 -4.63
#